data_5908c57ecaf2905917a572291c9a6580
#
_entry.id   5908c57ecaf2905917a572291c9a6580
#
_cell.length_a   1.000
_cell.length_b   1.000
_cell.length_c   1.000
_cell.angle_alpha   90.00
_cell.angle_beta   90.00
_cell.angle_gamma   90.00
#
_symmetry.space_group_name_H-M   'P 1'
#
loop_
_entity.id
_entity.type
_entity.pdbx_description
1 polymer ?
#
loop_
_entity_poly.entity_id
_entity_poly.type
_entity_poly.pdbx_seq_one_letter_code
_entity_poly.pdbx_strand_id
1 'polypeptide(L)'
;FFDVRPSIKRVRIEGTFLEETELFDLRRSLDTIQRIIRFLYPGEEEEIKYPYLYKLSKEISSFPDLIKRIDLILDKFGHIKDNASPQLAHIRSNISSTLSGISRSLNAILRTAQSEGFVDKEVSPTMRDGRLVIPVAPSYKRKIRGIVHDESASGKTIFIEPAEVVEANNRVRELENEERREITRILTSFTDELRPAIDEIIYSYEFLAEIDFIRAKALFAEEIGGVL
;
A
#
# COMPACT_ATOMS: atom_id res chain seq x y z
N PHE A 1 -9.94 -3.80 16.42
CA PHE A 1 -8.71 -4.41 15.88
C PHE A 1 -9.04 -5.37 14.73
N PHE A 2 -8.01 -5.80 13.98
CA PHE A 2 -8.17 -6.70 12.84
C PHE A 2 -7.51 -8.04 13.17
N ASP A 3 -8.19 -9.14 12.82
CA ASP A 3 -7.64 -10.48 13.05
C ASP A 3 -6.71 -10.88 11.90
N VAL A 4 -5.42 -10.66 12.07
CA VAL A 4 -4.39 -11.08 11.11
C VAL A 4 -3.76 -12.44 11.44
N ARG A 5 -4.29 -13.18 12.43
CA ARG A 5 -3.76 -14.52 12.78
C ARG A 5 -3.70 -15.49 11.60
N PRO A 6 -4.68 -15.53 10.68
CA PRO A 6 -4.56 -16.38 9.48
C PRO A 6 -3.35 -16.00 8.62
N SER A 7 -3.12 -14.70 8.40
CA SER A 7 -1.99 -14.18 7.62
C SER A 7 -0.65 -14.47 8.31
N ILE A 8 -0.57 -14.26 9.63
CA ILE A 8 0.62 -14.57 10.44
C ILE A 8 0.94 -16.07 10.42
N LYS A 9 -0.07 -16.94 10.50
CA LYS A 9 0.13 -18.39 10.38
C LYS A 9 0.60 -18.79 8.99
N ARG A 10 0.09 -18.16 7.94
CA ARG A 10 0.48 -18.41 6.55
C ARG A 10 1.96 -18.11 6.31
N VAL A 11 2.45 -17.00 6.85
CA VAL A 11 3.84 -16.57 6.63
C VAL A 11 4.89 -17.32 7.45
N ARG A 12 4.52 -18.36 8.18
CA ARG A 12 5.47 -19.36 8.70
C ARG A 12 6.22 -20.08 7.57
N ILE A 13 5.58 -20.19 6.40
CA ILE A 13 6.17 -20.85 5.24
C ILE A 13 7.16 -19.86 4.59
N GLU A 14 8.42 -20.29 4.45
CA GLU A 14 9.45 -19.51 3.77
C GLU A 14 9.03 -19.14 2.34
N GLY A 15 9.40 -17.95 1.89
CA GLY A 15 9.03 -17.42 0.58
C GLY A 15 7.64 -16.79 0.50
N THR A 16 6.81 -16.92 1.54
CA THR A 16 5.57 -16.16 1.66
C THR A 16 5.80 -14.86 2.41
N PHE A 17 4.96 -13.86 2.18
CA PHE A 17 5.08 -12.55 2.83
C PHE A 17 3.70 -11.98 3.18
N LEU A 18 3.69 -10.99 4.09
CA LEU A 18 2.51 -10.20 4.40
C LEU A 18 2.26 -9.17 3.30
N GLU A 19 1.05 -9.13 2.80
CA GLU A 19 0.61 -8.08 1.87
C GLU A 19 0.52 -6.72 2.60
N GLU A 20 0.49 -5.64 1.84
CA GLU A 20 0.45 -4.27 2.33
C GLU A 20 -0.66 -4.02 3.36
N THR A 21 -1.88 -4.48 3.07
CA THR A 21 -3.04 -4.37 3.96
C THR A 21 -2.88 -5.23 5.23
N GLU A 22 -2.37 -6.44 5.10
CA GLU A 22 -2.11 -7.36 6.22
C GLU A 22 -1.05 -6.77 7.17
N LEU A 23 0.00 -6.17 6.60
CA LEU A 23 1.06 -5.50 7.34
C LEU A 23 0.54 -4.28 8.10
N PHE A 24 -0.34 -3.50 7.48
CA PHE A 24 -0.97 -2.33 8.11
C PHE A 24 -1.89 -2.75 9.27
N ASP A 25 -2.69 -3.80 9.09
CA ASP A 25 -3.56 -4.32 10.12
C ASP A 25 -2.78 -4.94 11.29
N LEU A 26 -1.67 -5.63 11.00
CA LEU A 26 -0.74 -6.09 12.02
C LEU A 26 -0.20 -4.91 12.85
N ARG A 27 0.30 -3.87 12.19
CA ARG A 27 0.82 -2.65 12.84
C ARG A 27 -0.20 -2.06 13.81
N ARG A 28 -1.45 -1.92 13.38
CA ARG A 28 -2.55 -1.34 14.18
C ARG A 28 -2.87 -2.20 15.41
N SER A 29 -2.87 -3.51 15.23
CA SER A 29 -3.15 -4.45 16.31
C SER A 29 -2.02 -4.47 17.34
N LEU A 30 -0.75 -4.50 16.91
CA LEU A 30 0.40 -4.42 17.80
C LEU A 30 0.44 -3.10 18.59
N ASP A 31 0.11 -1.97 17.96
CA ASP A 31 0.00 -0.68 18.65
C ASP A 31 -1.13 -0.71 19.71
N THR A 32 -2.26 -1.34 19.40
CA THR A 32 -3.37 -1.49 20.35
C THR A 32 -2.95 -2.34 21.56
N ILE A 33 -2.30 -3.48 21.32
CA ILE A 33 -1.77 -4.35 22.38
C ILE A 33 -0.80 -3.56 23.28
N GLN A 34 0.15 -2.85 22.68
CA GLN A 34 1.12 -2.04 23.42
C GLN A 34 0.45 -0.96 24.29
N ARG A 35 -0.60 -0.29 23.77
CA ARG A 35 -1.37 0.70 24.53
C ARG A 35 -2.13 0.09 25.70
N ILE A 36 -2.71 -1.10 25.52
CA ILE A 36 -3.41 -1.82 26.59
C ILE A 36 -2.40 -2.20 27.69
N ILE A 37 -1.25 -2.79 27.34
CA ILE A 37 -0.21 -3.14 28.30
C ILE A 37 0.23 -1.89 29.08
N ARG A 38 0.49 -0.77 28.43
CA ARG A 38 0.87 0.49 29.10
C ARG A 38 -0.22 1.04 30.00
N PHE A 39 -1.49 0.94 29.58
CA PHE A 39 -2.63 1.38 30.39
C PHE A 39 -2.80 0.55 31.66
N LEU A 40 -2.52 -0.75 31.61
CA LEU A 40 -2.61 -1.66 32.75
C LEU A 40 -1.38 -1.60 33.68
N TYR A 41 -0.26 -1.05 33.18
CA TYR A 41 0.96 -0.91 33.99
C TYR A 41 0.82 0.22 35.02
N PRO A 42 0.98 -0.06 36.33
CA PRO A 42 0.66 0.92 37.37
C PRO A 42 1.74 2.02 37.58
N GLY A 43 2.82 2.05 36.83
CA GLY A 43 3.97 2.88 37.20
C GLY A 43 4.73 2.34 38.43
N GLU A 44 5.92 2.92 38.72
CA GLU A 44 6.79 2.41 39.74
C GLU A 44 6.30 2.71 41.20
N GLU A 45 5.44 3.72 41.38
CA GLU A 45 4.97 4.19 42.68
C GLU A 45 3.43 4.12 42.85
N GLU A 46 2.68 3.58 41.90
CA GLU A 46 1.22 3.58 41.93
C GLU A 46 0.63 2.20 42.31
N GLU A 47 -0.52 2.21 43.02
CA GLU A 47 -1.27 0.99 43.29
C GLU A 47 -1.88 0.43 41.99
N ILE A 48 -1.87 -0.91 41.88
CA ILE A 48 -2.42 -1.61 40.70
C ILE A 48 -3.94 -1.42 40.67
N LYS A 49 -4.42 -0.57 39.78
CA LYS A 49 -5.85 -0.26 39.67
C LYS A 49 -6.68 -1.47 39.23
N TYR A 50 -6.11 -2.33 38.35
CA TYR A 50 -6.79 -3.49 37.77
C TYR A 50 -5.96 -4.75 37.93
N PRO A 51 -5.86 -5.35 39.13
CA PRO A 51 -4.87 -6.41 39.44
C PRO A 51 -5.00 -7.66 38.59
N TYR A 52 -6.24 -8.07 38.26
CA TYR A 52 -6.49 -9.24 37.39
C TYR A 52 -6.10 -8.99 35.93
N LEU A 53 -6.46 -7.84 35.37
CA LEU A 53 -6.10 -7.46 34.00
C LEU A 53 -4.59 -7.24 33.86
N TYR A 54 -3.98 -6.63 34.89
CA TYR A 54 -2.52 -6.46 34.94
C TYR A 54 -1.81 -7.82 34.97
N LYS A 55 -2.33 -8.80 35.73
CA LYS A 55 -1.76 -10.15 35.75
C LYS A 55 -1.79 -10.80 34.37
N LEU A 56 -2.90 -10.64 33.61
CA LEU A 56 -3.00 -11.12 32.23
C LEU A 56 -1.99 -10.47 31.29
N SER A 57 -1.68 -9.19 31.49
CA SER A 57 -0.76 -8.45 30.62
C SER A 57 0.73 -8.71 30.88
N LYS A 58 1.10 -9.30 32.04
CA LYS A 58 2.50 -9.47 32.46
C LYS A 58 3.35 -10.34 31.54
N GLU A 59 2.72 -11.35 30.94
CA GLU A 59 3.39 -12.33 30.07
C GLU A 59 3.30 -11.98 28.59
N ILE A 60 2.69 -10.82 28.26
CA ILE A 60 2.45 -10.41 26.89
C ILE A 60 3.63 -9.58 26.38
N SER A 61 4.24 -10.06 25.32
CA SER A 61 5.32 -9.34 24.64
C SER A 61 4.79 -8.09 23.93
N SER A 62 5.53 -7.01 24.00
CA SER A 62 5.33 -5.83 23.16
C SER A 62 6.37 -5.81 22.05
N PHE A 63 5.98 -5.28 20.87
CA PHE A 63 6.80 -5.32 19.65
C PHE A 63 7.12 -3.92 19.12
N PRO A 64 7.74 -3.02 19.93
CA PRO A 64 7.98 -1.64 19.52
C PRO A 64 8.90 -1.54 18.31
N ASP A 65 9.85 -2.46 18.16
CA ASP A 65 10.78 -2.43 17.03
C ASP A 65 10.12 -2.92 15.74
N LEU A 66 9.23 -3.91 15.79
CA LEU A 66 8.42 -4.29 14.64
C LEU A 66 7.50 -3.13 14.20
N ILE A 67 6.85 -2.44 15.15
CA ILE A 67 6.01 -1.27 14.84
C ILE A 67 6.84 -0.20 14.14
N LYS A 68 8.01 0.17 14.70
CA LYS A 68 8.92 1.13 14.07
C LYS A 68 9.34 0.69 12.67
N ARG A 69 9.64 -0.60 12.49
CA ARG A 69 10.06 -1.16 11.22
C ARG A 69 8.95 -1.05 10.18
N ILE A 70 7.69 -1.36 10.57
CA ILE A 70 6.52 -1.17 9.70
C ILE A 70 6.33 0.32 9.38
N ASP A 71 6.49 1.21 10.36
CA ASP A 71 6.37 2.65 10.15
C ASP A 71 7.45 3.24 9.22
N LEU A 72 8.56 2.56 8.99
CA LEU A 72 9.53 2.90 7.94
C LEU A 72 9.05 2.48 6.54
N ILE A 73 8.27 1.41 6.45
CA ILE A 73 7.76 0.84 5.19
C ILE A 73 6.45 1.51 4.78
N LEU A 74 5.48 1.63 5.70
CA LEU A 74 4.13 2.13 5.43
C LEU A 74 3.95 3.58 5.88
N ASP A 75 3.10 4.29 5.17
CA ASP A 75 2.58 5.58 5.60
C ASP A 75 1.38 5.43 6.55
N LYS A 76 0.81 6.55 6.98
CA LYS A 76 -0.35 6.60 7.90
C LYS A 76 -1.66 6.02 7.30
N PHE A 77 -1.71 5.83 6.00
CA PHE A 77 -2.85 5.25 5.30
C PHE A 77 -2.65 3.77 4.96
N GLY A 78 -1.46 3.23 5.23
CA GLY A 78 -1.09 1.85 4.95
C GLY A 78 -0.47 1.64 3.56
N HIS A 79 -0.07 2.70 2.84
CA HIS A 79 0.62 2.58 1.55
C HIS A 79 2.14 2.54 1.72
N ILE A 80 2.80 1.77 0.86
CA ILE A 80 4.26 1.71 0.82
C ILE A 80 4.84 3.08 0.50
N LYS A 81 5.66 3.60 1.41
CA LYS A 81 6.35 4.89 1.25
C LYS A 81 7.31 4.88 0.07
N ASP A 82 7.47 6.02 -0.59
CA ASP A 82 8.44 6.17 -1.67
C ASP A 82 9.87 5.87 -1.21
N ASN A 83 10.18 6.20 0.03
CA ASN A 83 11.49 6.01 0.65
C ASN A 83 11.57 4.74 1.52
N ALA A 84 10.67 3.77 1.36
CA ALA A 84 10.73 2.49 2.06
C ALA A 84 12.03 1.73 1.77
N SER A 85 12.64 1.96 0.60
CA SER A 85 14.03 1.64 0.32
C SER A 85 14.65 2.68 -0.60
N PRO A 86 16.00 2.85 -0.60
CA PRO A 86 16.67 3.73 -1.55
C PRO A 86 16.43 3.33 -3.02
N GLN A 87 16.32 2.02 -3.28
CA GLN A 87 16.05 1.49 -4.61
C GLN A 87 14.64 1.83 -5.07
N LEU A 88 13.62 1.69 -4.20
CA LEU A 88 12.24 2.07 -4.52
C LEU A 88 12.12 3.56 -4.83
N ALA A 89 12.76 4.41 -4.02
CA ALA A 89 12.81 5.85 -4.25
C ALA A 89 13.40 6.21 -5.64
N HIS A 90 14.50 5.53 -6.01
CA HIS A 90 15.13 5.73 -7.32
C HIS A 90 14.21 5.27 -8.47
N ILE A 91 13.59 4.10 -8.36
CA ILE A 91 12.64 3.57 -9.37
C ILE A 91 11.47 4.54 -9.56
N ARG A 92 10.81 4.97 -8.49
CA ARG A 92 9.67 5.91 -8.54
C ARG A 92 10.06 7.28 -9.12
N SER A 93 11.24 7.77 -8.77
CA SER A 93 11.80 8.99 -9.38
C SER A 93 12.00 8.84 -10.89
N ASN A 94 12.52 7.69 -11.34
CA ASN A 94 12.70 7.40 -12.76
C ASN A 94 11.36 7.28 -13.49
N ILE A 95 10.35 6.63 -12.90
CA ILE A 95 8.98 6.58 -13.46
C ILE A 95 8.46 8.01 -13.66
N SER A 96 8.50 8.83 -12.61
CA SER A 96 8.00 10.21 -12.65
C SER A 96 8.72 11.06 -13.70
N SER A 97 10.03 10.99 -13.78
CA SER A 97 10.84 11.73 -14.77
C SER A 97 10.56 11.28 -16.19
N THR A 98 10.42 9.96 -16.42
CA THR A 98 10.11 9.40 -17.75
C THR A 98 8.71 9.82 -18.20
N LEU A 99 7.69 9.71 -17.32
CA LEU A 99 6.32 10.17 -17.60
C LEU A 99 6.26 11.67 -17.91
N SER A 100 7.04 12.48 -17.17
CA SER A 100 7.15 13.92 -17.43
C SER A 100 7.78 14.21 -18.81
N GLY A 101 8.76 13.40 -19.21
CA GLY A 101 9.37 13.45 -20.55
C GLY A 101 8.36 13.11 -21.65
N ILE A 102 7.64 11.99 -21.48
CA ILE A 102 6.58 11.56 -22.41
C ILE A 102 5.51 12.66 -22.56
N SER A 103 5.02 13.21 -21.44
CA SER A 103 4.01 14.25 -21.43
C SER A 103 4.45 15.49 -22.22
N ARG A 104 5.71 15.89 -22.08
CA ARG A 104 6.26 17.03 -22.86
C ARG A 104 6.31 16.72 -24.36
N SER A 105 6.78 15.54 -24.73
CA SER A 105 6.82 15.12 -26.14
C SER A 105 5.41 15.05 -26.75
N LEU A 106 4.47 14.44 -26.05
CA LEU A 106 3.08 14.33 -26.49
C LEU A 106 2.41 15.70 -26.63
N ASN A 107 2.64 16.62 -25.70
CA ASN A 107 2.12 17.99 -25.79
C ASN A 107 2.71 18.78 -26.97
N ALA A 108 3.97 18.54 -27.34
CA ALA A 108 4.57 19.13 -28.53
C ALA A 108 3.90 18.61 -29.82
N ILE A 109 3.72 17.28 -29.91
CA ILE A 109 3.03 16.64 -31.04
C ILE A 109 1.58 17.13 -31.13
N LEU A 110 0.87 17.21 -30.03
CA LEU A 110 -0.51 17.71 -29.98
C LEU A 110 -0.63 19.15 -30.46
N ARG A 111 0.26 20.06 -30.02
CA ARG A 111 0.24 21.45 -30.49
C ARG A 111 0.38 21.54 -32.00
N THR A 112 1.26 20.74 -32.60
CA THR A 112 1.41 20.67 -34.03
C THR A 112 0.11 20.15 -34.71
N ALA A 113 -0.44 19.04 -34.20
CA ALA A 113 -1.67 18.46 -34.70
C ALA A 113 -2.90 19.39 -34.58
N GLN A 114 -2.96 20.16 -33.48
CA GLN A 114 -4.00 21.17 -33.24
C GLN A 114 -3.85 22.39 -34.19
N SER A 115 -2.61 22.83 -34.44
CA SER A 115 -2.36 23.93 -35.39
C SER A 115 -2.70 23.56 -36.82
N GLU A 116 -2.55 22.30 -37.18
CA GLU A 116 -2.90 21.75 -38.50
C GLU A 116 -4.37 21.31 -38.61
N GLY A 117 -5.15 21.44 -37.51
CA GLY A 117 -6.59 21.11 -37.48
C GLY A 117 -6.91 19.60 -37.40
N PHE A 118 -5.95 18.75 -37.09
CA PHE A 118 -6.14 17.29 -36.99
C PHE A 118 -6.72 16.84 -35.65
N VAL A 119 -6.58 17.66 -34.61
CA VAL A 119 -7.02 17.40 -33.25
C VAL A 119 -7.66 18.66 -32.69
N ASP A 120 -8.73 18.50 -31.92
CA ASP A 120 -9.41 19.61 -31.26
C ASP A 120 -8.51 20.25 -30.19
N LYS A 121 -8.66 21.57 -29.95
CA LYS A 121 -7.83 22.33 -29.04
C LYS A 121 -7.94 21.88 -27.56
N GLU A 122 -9.04 21.24 -27.18
CA GLU A 122 -9.32 20.78 -25.81
C GLU A 122 -8.76 19.38 -25.55
N VAL A 123 -8.24 18.70 -26.55
CA VAL A 123 -7.69 17.35 -26.41
C VAL A 123 -6.37 17.40 -25.65
N SER A 124 -6.20 16.47 -24.72
CA SER A 124 -4.96 16.24 -23.96
C SER A 124 -4.54 14.77 -24.01
N PRO A 125 -3.24 14.47 -23.75
CA PRO A 125 -2.81 13.09 -23.64
C PRO A 125 -3.60 12.35 -22.57
N THR A 126 -3.87 11.08 -22.80
CA THR A 126 -4.61 10.22 -21.88
C THR A 126 -3.90 8.89 -21.69
N MET A 127 -4.24 8.18 -20.60
CA MET A 127 -3.72 6.86 -20.34
C MET A 127 -4.61 5.78 -20.97
N ARG A 128 -4.00 4.84 -21.71
CA ARG A 128 -4.65 3.62 -22.22
C ARG A 128 -3.69 2.44 -22.03
N ASP A 129 -4.16 1.38 -21.41
CA ASP A 129 -3.38 0.17 -21.14
C ASP A 129 -1.98 0.43 -20.55
N GLY A 130 -1.89 1.42 -19.62
CA GLY A 130 -0.63 1.81 -19.00
C GLY A 130 0.31 2.59 -19.93
N ARG A 131 -0.20 3.19 -21.02
CA ARG A 131 0.57 4.01 -21.95
C ARG A 131 -0.05 5.39 -22.11
N LEU A 132 0.77 6.42 -22.15
CA LEU A 132 0.34 7.75 -22.53
C LEU A 132 0.18 7.82 -24.05
N VAL A 133 -1.02 8.18 -24.49
CA VAL A 133 -1.44 8.21 -25.91
C VAL A 133 -2.16 9.50 -26.23
N ILE A 134 -2.35 9.78 -27.53
CA ILE A 134 -3.11 10.92 -28.03
C ILE A 134 -4.44 10.41 -28.60
N PRO A 135 -5.59 10.96 -28.18
CA PRO A 135 -6.87 10.71 -28.83
C PRO A 135 -6.97 11.52 -30.13
N VAL A 136 -7.30 10.82 -31.25
CA VAL A 136 -7.34 11.38 -32.59
C VAL A 136 -8.56 10.85 -33.33
N ALA A 137 -9.20 11.65 -34.20
CA ALA A 137 -10.24 11.14 -35.07
C ALA A 137 -9.65 10.16 -36.09
N PRO A 138 -10.36 9.05 -36.44
CA PRO A 138 -9.86 8.00 -37.35
C PRO A 138 -9.40 8.50 -38.70
N SER A 139 -10.01 9.57 -39.22
CA SER A 139 -9.65 10.21 -40.49
C SER A 139 -8.20 10.75 -40.50
N TYR A 140 -7.65 11.06 -39.35
CA TYR A 140 -6.29 11.59 -39.19
C TYR A 140 -5.25 10.56 -38.76
N LYS A 141 -5.61 9.27 -38.68
CA LYS A 141 -4.72 8.15 -38.27
C LYS A 141 -3.35 8.19 -38.96
N ARG A 142 -3.32 8.56 -40.26
CA ARG A 142 -2.09 8.56 -41.06
C ARG A 142 -1.22 9.82 -40.86
N LYS A 143 -1.72 10.83 -40.15
CA LYS A 143 -1.02 12.09 -39.93
C LYS A 143 -0.06 12.04 -38.74
N ILE A 144 -0.34 11.18 -37.75
CA ILE A 144 0.54 10.93 -36.60
C ILE A 144 1.14 9.55 -36.80
N ARG A 145 2.46 9.49 -36.94
CA ARG A 145 3.20 8.21 -36.97
C ARG A 145 3.14 7.56 -35.61
N GLY A 146 2.69 6.32 -35.51
CA GLY A 146 2.59 5.64 -34.23
C GLY A 146 1.76 4.36 -34.28
N ILE A 147 1.50 3.82 -33.10
CA ILE A 147 0.75 2.58 -32.86
C ILE A 147 -0.64 2.95 -32.35
N VAL A 148 -1.69 2.39 -32.95
CA VAL A 148 -3.06 2.49 -32.42
C VAL A 148 -3.23 1.40 -31.37
N HIS A 149 -3.53 1.80 -30.14
CA HIS A 149 -3.72 0.88 -29.01
C HIS A 149 -5.18 0.57 -28.73
N ASP A 150 -6.07 1.55 -28.97
CA ASP A 150 -7.47 1.41 -28.61
C ASP A 150 -8.36 2.27 -29.52
N GLU A 151 -9.65 2.00 -29.48
CA GLU A 151 -10.69 2.76 -30.17
C GLU A 151 -11.86 3.01 -29.21
N SER A 152 -12.46 4.20 -29.28
CA SER A 152 -13.65 4.50 -28.48
C SER A 152 -14.82 3.61 -28.88
N ALA A 153 -15.74 3.29 -27.97
CA ALA A 153 -16.90 2.46 -28.20
C ALA A 153 -17.80 2.99 -29.38
N SER A 154 -17.75 4.28 -29.65
CA SER A 154 -18.47 4.91 -30.79
C SER A 154 -17.69 4.89 -32.11
N GLY A 155 -16.45 4.41 -32.14
CA GLY A 155 -15.56 4.46 -33.29
C GLY A 155 -15.13 5.86 -33.72
N LYS A 156 -15.45 6.90 -32.96
CA LYS A 156 -15.15 8.30 -33.31
C LYS A 156 -13.75 8.76 -32.91
N THR A 157 -13.09 8.01 -32.07
CA THR A 157 -11.76 8.35 -31.54
C THR A 157 -10.87 7.11 -31.49
N ILE A 158 -9.68 7.22 -32.03
CA ILE A 158 -8.61 6.22 -31.88
C ILE A 158 -7.54 6.78 -30.94
N PHE A 159 -6.87 5.91 -30.20
CA PHE A 159 -5.82 6.26 -29.25
C PHE A 159 -4.48 5.85 -29.85
N ILE A 160 -3.69 6.85 -30.26
CA ILE A 160 -2.38 6.64 -30.89
C ILE A 160 -1.26 6.88 -29.92
N GLU A 161 -0.33 5.91 -29.82
CA GLU A 161 0.99 6.10 -29.23
C GLU A 161 1.94 6.59 -30.33
N PRO A 162 2.38 7.85 -30.31
CA PRO A 162 3.34 8.35 -31.29
C PRO A 162 4.66 7.59 -31.22
N ALA A 163 5.29 7.40 -32.38
CA ALA A 163 6.54 6.64 -32.49
C ALA A 163 7.65 7.18 -31.59
N GLU A 164 7.65 8.49 -31.38
CA GLU A 164 8.64 9.22 -30.56
C GLU A 164 8.60 8.88 -29.09
N VAL A 165 7.48 8.31 -28.58
CA VAL A 165 7.31 7.98 -27.14
C VAL A 165 7.20 6.49 -26.88
N VAL A 166 7.22 5.63 -27.88
CA VAL A 166 7.08 4.17 -27.76
C VAL A 166 8.14 3.60 -26.81
N GLU A 167 9.41 3.97 -27.02
CA GLU A 167 10.52 3.48 -26.18
C GLU A 167 10.40 3.96 -24.73
N ALA A 168 10.02 5.22 -24.53
CA ALA A 168 9.83 5.79 -23.20
C ALA A 168 8.66 5.12 -22.46
N ASN A 169 7.52 4.86 -23.15
CA ASN A 169 6.41 4.10 -22.57
C ASN A 169 6.80 2.66 -22.23
N ASN A 170 7.62 1.99 -23.05
CA ASN A 170 8.15 0.68 -22.73
C ASN A 170 9.03 0.75 -21.46
N ARG A 171 9.87 1.80 -21.35
CA ARG A 171 10.70 2.00 -20.18
C ARG A 171 9.89 2.21 -18.90
N VAL A 172 8.76 2.93 -18.96
CA VAL A 172 7.85 3.05 -17.81
C VAL A 172 7.36 1.68 -17.38
N ARG A 173 6.91 0.82 -18.29
CA ARG A 173 6.44 -0.54 -17.96
C ARG A 173 7.53 -1.41 -17.33
N GLU A 174 8.76 -1.30 -17.80
CA GLU A 174 9.90 -1.99 -17.18
C GLU A 174 10.12 -1.53 -15.74
N LEU A 175 10.10 -0.20 -15.52
CA LEU A 175 10.24 0.41 -14.20
C LEU A 175 9.09 0.02 -13.25
N GLU A 176 7.84 -0.04 -13.71
CA GLU A 176 6.70 -0.52 -12.94
C GLU A 176 6.85 -2.01 -12.53
N ASN A 177 7.46 -2.82 -13.40
CA ASN A 177 7.80 -4.20 -13.07
C ASN A 177 8.95 -4.28 -12.05
N GLU A 178 9.95 -3.40 -12.15
CA GLU A 178 11.02 -3.25 -11.18
C GLU A 178 10.47 -2.81 -9.82
N GLU A 179 9.52 -1.85 -9.80
CA GLU A 179 8.84 -1.38 -8.61
C GLU A 179 8.11 -2.52 -7.88
N ARG A 180 7.31 -3.30 -8.61
CA ARG A 180 6.60 -4.46 -8.04
C ARG A 180 7.55 -5.47 -7.42
N ARG A 181 8.67 -5.77 -8.10
CA ARG A 181 9.70 -6.68 -7.55
C ARG A 181 10.36 -6.12 -6.30
N GLU A 182 10.65 -4.82 -6.26
CA GLU A 182 11.26 -4.19 -5.11
C GLU A 182 10.30 -4.14 -3.92
N ILE A 183 9.01 -3.85 -4.14
CA ILE A 183 7.97 -3.91 -3.10
C ILE A 183 7.88 -5.32 -2.52
N THR A 184 7.82 -6.34 -3.38
CA THR A 184 7.80 -7.75 -2.92
C THR A 184 9.04 -8.07 -2.09
N ARG A 185 10.23 -7.60 -2.50
CA ARG A 185 11.48 -7.79 -1.75
C ARG A 185 11.42 -7.14 -0.37
N ILE A 186 10.89 -5.91 -0.27
CA ILE A 186 10.74 -5.19 1.01
C ILE A 186 9.80 -5.97 1.94
N LEU A 187 8.63 -6.38 1.46
CA LEU A 187 7.63 -7.11 2.24
C LEU A 187 8.15 -8.49 2.67
N THR A 188 8.86 -9.19 1.78
CA THR A 188 9.50 -10.48 2.10
C THR A 188 10.57 -10.31 3.18
N SER A 189 11.47 -9.34 3.02
CA SER A 189 12.53 -9.07 4.00
C SER A 189 11.96 -8.75 5.38
N PHE A 190 10.91 -7.92 5.45
CA PHE A 190 10.24 -7.64 6.72
C PHE A 190 9.59 -8.91 7.30
N THR A 191 8.94 -9.71 6.46
CA THR A 191 8.29 -10.94 6.92
C THR A 191 9.30 -11.95 7.45
N ASP A 192 10.48 -12.03 6.85
CA ASP A 192 11.59 -12.87 7.35
C ASP A 192 12.07 -12.42 8.73
N GLU A 193 12.16 -11.10 8.97
CA GLU A 193 12.48 -10.52 10.26
C GLU A 193 11.39 -10.82 11.32
N LEU A 194 10.13 -10.90 10.91
CA LEU A 194 8.99 -11.15 11.79
C LEU A 194 8.86 -12.64 12.18
N ARG A 195 9.29 -13.59 11.33
CA ARG A 195 9.06 -15.04 11.55
C ARG A 195 9.44 -15.56 12.91
N PRO A 196 10.58 -15.19 13.52
CA PRO A 196 10.94 -15.67 14.85
C PRO A 196 9.93 -15.28 15.94
N ALA A 197 9.18 -14.20 15.75
CA ALA A 197 8.22 -13.66 16.72
C ALA A 197 6.78 -14.15 16.51
N ILE A 198 6.52 -15.00 15.50
CA ILE A 198 5.15 -15.40 15.13
C ILE A 198 4.36 -15.98 16.31
N ASP A 199 4.95 -16.88 17.09
CA ASP A 199 4.25 -17.51 18.20
C ASP A 199 3.89 -16.51 19.30
N GLU A 200 4.80 -15.60 19.63
CA GLU A 200 4.56 -14.52 20.60
C GLU A 200 3.50 -13.53 20.08
N ILE A 201 3.50 -13.21 18.79
CA ILE A 201 2.49 -12.36 18.19
C ILE A 201 1.12 -13.03 18.28
N ILE A 202 0.99 -14.31 17.93
CA ILE A 202 -0.27 -15.05 18.03
C ILE A 202 -0.77 -15.06 19.48
N TYR A 203 0.11 -15.32 20.45
CA TYR A 203 -0.23 -15.28 21.86
C TYR A 203 -0.73 -13.88 22.30
N SER A 204 -0.12 -12.83 21.81
CA SER A 204 -0.57 -11.44 22.05
C SER A 204 -1.96 -11.15 21.45
N TYR A 205 -2.33 -11.80 20.34
CA TYR A 205 -3.69 -11.73 19.80
C TYR A 205 -4.72 -12.49 20.63
N GLU A 206 -4.34 -13.60 21.26
CA GLU A 206 -5.21 -14.31 22.20
C GLU A 206 -5.52 -13.45 23.42
N PHE A 207 -4.52 -12.79 23.98
CA PHE A 207 -4.70 -11.78 25.02
C PHE A 207 -5.65 -10.64 24.57
N LEU A 208 -5.47 -10.11 23.36
CA LEU A 208 -6.33 -9.04 22.85
C LEU A 208 -7.79 -9.50 22.75
N ALA A 209 -8.03 -10.74 22.30
CA ALA A 209 -9.36 -11.32 22.24
C ALA A 209 -9.97 -11.52 23.66
N GLU A 210 -9.19 -11.93 24.64
CA GLU A 210 -9.63 -12.08 26.01
C GLU A 210 -9.99 -10.74 26.66
N ILE A 211 -9.18 -9.70 26.48
CA ILE A 211 -9.48 -8.34 26.94
C ILE A 211 -10.76 -7.80 26.30
N ASP A 212 -10.95 -8.00 25.00
CA ASP A 212 -12.18 -7.56 24.31
C ASP A 212 -13.41 -8.29 24.82
N PHE A 213 -13.30 -9.59 25.08
CA PHE A 213 -14.38 -10.38 25.68
C PHE A 213 -14.73 -9.94 27.10
N ILE A 214 -13.72 -9.67 27.95
CA ILE A 214 -13.96 -9.13 29.30
C ILE A 214 -14.66 -7.77 29.21
N ARG A 215 -14.20 -6.89 28.32
CA ARG A 215 -14.84 -5.59 28.08
C ARG A 215 -16.29 -5.74 27.62
N ALA A 216 -16.56 -6.64 26.67
CA ALA A 216 -17.92 -6.89 26.20
C ALA A 216 -18.86 -7.38 27.31
N LYS A 217 -18.37 -8.27 28.17
CA LYS A 217 -19.12 -8.73 29.36
C LYS A 217 -19.41 -7.59 30.35
N ALA A 218 -18.44 -6.72 30.60
CA ALA A 218 -18.61 -5.58 31.48
C ALA A 218 -19.66 -4.60 30.96
N LEU A 219 -19.61 -4.25 29.69
CA LEU A 219 -20.59 -3.38 29.03
C LEU A 219 -21.99 -3.99 29.05
N PHE A 220 -22.10 -5.29 28.79
CA PHE A 220 -23.38 -5.99 28.86
C PHE A 220 -23.94 -6.01 30.30
N ALA A 221 -23.11 -6.22 31.32
CA ALA A 221 -23.52 -6.17 32.70
C ALA A 221 -24.05 -4.78 33.11
N GLU A 222 -23.41 -3.70 32.65
CA GLU A 222 -23.90 -2.33 32.85
C GLU A 222 -25.27 -2.13 32.20
N GLU A 223 -25.48 -2.59 30.96
CA GLU A 223 -26.72 -2.44 30.22
C GLU A 223 -27.91 -3.14 30.89
N ILE A 224 -27.70 -4.35 31.43
CA ILE A 224 -28.74 -5.12 32.09
C ILE A 224 -28.91 -4.81 33.60
N GLY A 225 -28.13 -3.89 34.17
CA GLY A 225 -28.09 -3.61 35.60
C GLY A 225 -27.58 -4.79 36.44
N GLY A 226 -26.70 -5.60 35.89
CA GLY A 226 -26.11 -6.75 36.56
C GLY A 226 -25.23 -6.35 37.74
N VAL A 227 -25.22 -7.18 38.77
CA VAL A 227 -24.33 -7.02 39.94
C VAL A 227 -23.03 -7.76 39.65
N LEU A 228 -21.89 -7.13 39.97
CA LEU A 228 -20.56 -7.73 39.93
C LEU A 228 -20.36 -8.70 41.11
#